data_cf667d9f74c944ab5aa29a2013333223
#
_entry.id   cf667d9f74c944ab5aa29a2013333223
#
_cell.length_a   1.000
_cell.length_b   1.000
_cell.length_c   1.000
_cell.angle_alpha   90.00
_cell.angle_beta   90.00
_cell.angle_gamma   90.00
#
_symmetry.space_group_name_H-M   'P 1'
#
loop_
_entity.id
_entity.type
_entity.pdbx_description
1 polymer ?
#
loop_
_entity_poly.entity_id
_entity_poly.type
_entity_poly.pdbx_seq_one_letter_code
_entity_poly.pdbx_strand_id
1 'polypeptide(L)'
;MNRIKIKNFGPLKETLSVADGWMDIKKVTIFTGNQGSGKSTVAKLVSTFTWMEKVLTRGDFKEKEFTAARFKNKYCGYHRISNYFIKEKTEIFYEGDSYKFTYTKQGELIIEKREDTLDRYALPQIMYVPAERNFISMVNSPDLIKDLPDALLVFLTEYNKAKQSIKGSLELPINNAQLEYNRQNDTMSVKGEDYKVKLMEASSGFQSIVPLYLVSSYLSDSVRDQANNARKMSSDEAKRFEAEVAHIWSMTNLTDEQRRIALSA
;
A
#
# COMPACT_ATOMS: atom_id res chain seq x y z
N MET A 1 -16.20 7.81 -8.13
CA MET A 1 -15.87 6.50 -8.75
C MET A 1 -14.53 6.65 -9.44
N ASN A 2 -13.54 5.87 -9.00
CA ASN A 2 -12.18 6.01 -9.51
C ASN A 2 -12.02 5.25 -10.81
N ARG A 3 -11.25 5.79 -11.77
CA ARG A 3 -10.93 5.12 -13.03
C ARG A 3 -9.53 5.48 -13.53
N ILE A 4 -8.95 4.58 -14.30
CA ILE A 4 -7.60 4.74 -14.84
C ILE A 4 -7.54 4.37 -16.31
N LYS A 5 -6.75 5.12 -17.09
CA LYS A 5 -6.43 4.83 -18.48
C LYS A 5 -4.93 4.94 -18.67
N ILE A 6 -4.31 3.92 -19.25
CA ILE A 6 -2.87 3.83 -19.42
C ILE A 6 -2.57 3.50 -20.89
N LYS A 7 -1.63 4.22 -21.48
CA LYS A 7 -1.14 3.95 -22.83
C LYS A 7 0.39 3.93 -22.84
N ASN A 8 0.96 2.90 -23.47
CA ASN A 8 2.39 2.75 -23.71
C ASN A 8 3.25 2.87 -22.42
N PHE A 9 2.89 2.09 -21.40
CA PHE A 9 3.60 2.07 -20.14
C PHE A 9 4.04 0.63 -19.79
N GLY A 10 5.33 0.34 -19.88
CA GLY A 10 5.90 -0.99 -19.68
C GLY A 10 5.20 -2.04 -20.55
N PRO A 11 4.64 -3.11 -19.98
CA PRO A 11 3.94 -4.16 -20.74
C PRO A 11 2.56 -3.72 -21.28
N LEU A 12 2.05 -2.57 -20.85
CA LEU A 12 0.74 -2.07 -21.23
C LEU A 12 0.83 -1.21 -22.49
N LYS A 13 0.27 -1.66 -23.59
CA LYS A 13 0.04 -0.82 -24.79
C LYS A 13 -1.17 0.07 -24.58
N GLU A 14 -2.27 -0.52 -24.10
CA GLU A 14 -3.50 0.17 -23.71
C GLU A 14 -4.19 -0.63 -22.59
N THR A 15 -4.90 0.04 -21.67
CA THR A 15 -5.55 -0.62 -20.52
C THR A 15 -6.67 -1.56 -20.95
N LEU A 16 -7.55 -1.08 -21.82
CA LEU A 16 -8.65 -1.86 -22.41
C LEU A 16 -8.87 -1.43 -23.85
N SER A 17 -9.30 -2.36 -24.69
CA SER A 17 -9.73 -2.07 -26.07
C SER A 17 -11.17 -1.53 -26.15
N VAL A 18 -11.91 -1.60 -25.05
CA VAL A 18 -13.30 -1.13 -24.90
C VAL A 18 -13.34 0.06 -23.93
N ALA A 19 -14.49 0.75 -23.85
CA ALA A 19 -14.70 1.89 -22.97
C ALA A 19 -13.65 3.01 -23.13
N ASP A 20 -13.21 3.25 -24.35
CA ASP A 20 -12.23 4.29 -24.69
C ASP A 20 -10.90 4.15 -23.94
N GLY A 21 -10.56 2.92 -23.53
CA GLY A 21 -9.37 2.58 -22.75
C GLY A 21 -9.47 2.86 -21.25
N TRP A 22 -10.62 3.30 -20.75
CA TRP A 22 -10.84 3.51 -19.32
C TRP A 22 -11.16 2.21 -18.60
N MET A 23 -10.60 2.06 -17.40
CA MET A 23 -10.86 0.98 -16.47
C MET A 23 -11.38 1.56 -15.16
N ASP A 24 -12.58 1.15 -14.78
CA ASP A 24 -13.18 1.54 -13.50
C ASP A 24 -12.55 0.79 -12.34
N ILE A 25 -12.22 1.51 -11.28
CA ILE A 25 -11.75 0.95 -10.01
C ILE A 25 -12.92 0.97 -9.02
N LYS A 26 -13.46 -0.20 -8.74
CA LYS A 26 -14.58 -0.41 -7.83
C LYS A 26 -14.09 -0.86 -6.45
N LYS A 27 -15.01 -0.94 -5.48
CA LYS A 27 -14.74 -1.46 -4.12
C LYS A 27 -14.01 -2.82 -4.14
N VAL A 28 -14.35 -3.69 -5.09
CA VAL A 28 -13.60 -4.91 -5.40
C VAL A 28 -13.34 -4.91 -6.90
N THR A 29 -12.07 -4.95 -7.28
CA THR A 29 -11.63 -5.00 -8.66
C THR A 29 -10.64 -6.16 -8.82
N ILE A 30 -10.92 -7.06 -9.76
CA ILE A 30 -10.10 -8.24 -10.03
C ILE A 30 -9.49 -8.11 -11.42
N PHE A 31 -8.17 -8.13 -11.51
CA PHE A 31 -7.43 -8.14 -12.76
C PHE A 31 -7.09 -9.56 -13.17
N THR A 32 -7.59 -10.00 -14.31
CA THR A 32 -7.29 -11.30 -14.92
C THR A 32 -6.49 -11.12 -16.20
N GLY A 33 -5.75 -12.14 -16.61
CA GLY A 33 -4.95 -12.12 -17.82
C GLY A 33 -3.64 -12.89 -17.67
N ASN A 34 -2.92 -13.07 -18.77
CA ASN A 34 -1.67 -13.81 -18.83
C ASN A 34 -0.57 -13.23 -17.92
N GLN A 35 0.40 -14.04 -17.57
CA GLN A 35 1.58 -13.58 -16.85
C GLN A 35 2.32 -12.52 -17.70
N GLY A 36 2.80 -11.44 -17.04
CA GLY A 36 3.48 -10.35 -17.75
C GLY A 36 2.55 -9.34 -18.44
N SER A 37 1.21 -9.52 -18.42
CA SER A 37 0.25 -8.63 -19.10
C SER A 37 0.05 -7.24 -18.43
N GLY A 38 0.76 -6.93 -17.35
CA GLY A 38 0.68 -5.61 -16.71
C GLY A 38 -0.33 -5.48 -15.55
N LYS A 39 -0.95 -6.57 -15.08
CA LYS A 39 -1.91 -6.54 -13.95
C LYS A 39 -1.35 -5.82 -12.71
N SER A 40 -0.16 -6.23 -12.28
CA SER A 40 0.53 -5.60 -11.15
C SER A 40 0.93 -4.15 -11.45
N THR A 41 1.19 -3.81 -12.70
CA THR A 41 1.52 -2.44 -13.12
C THR A 41 0.33 -1.51 -12.91
N VAL A 42 -0.89 -1.96 -13.29
CA VAL A 42 -2.12 -1.21 -13.03
C VAL A 42 -2.33 -1.02 -11.53
N ALA A 43 -2.23 -2.10 -10.74
CA ALA A 43 -2.40 -2.03 -9.29
C ALA A 43 -1.40 -1.07 -8.61
N LYS A 44 -0.14 -1.07 -9.05
CA LYS A 44 0.91 -0.15 -8.57
C LYS A 44 0.58 1.31 -8.87
N LEU A 45 0.13 1.61 -10.09
CA LEU A 45 -0.27 2.97 -10.47
C LEU A 45 -1.51 3.42 -9.71
N VAL A 46 -2.52 2.56 -9.55
CA VAL A 46 -3.71 2.87 -8.75
C VAL A 46 -3.31 3.19 -7.31
N SER A 47 -2.47 2.36 -6.69
CA SER A 47 -1.94 2.62 -5.33
C SER A 47 -1.21 3.96 -5.25
N THR A 48 -0.36 4.27 -6.24
CA THR A 48 0.37 5.55 -6.31
C THR A 48 -0.57 6.74 -6.39
N PHE A 49 -1.53 6.73 -7.31
CA PHE A 49 -2.44 7.87 -7.49
C PHE A 49 -3.40 8.03 -6.30
N THR A 50 -3.90 6.93 -5.73
CA THR A 50 -4.73 7.01 -4.52
C THR A 50 -3.94 7.60 -3.35
N TRP A 51 -2.66 7.26 -3.21
CA TRP A 51 -1.79 7.87 -2.20
C TRP A 51 -1.56 9.37 -2.49
N MET A 52 -1.26 9.75 -3.74
CA MET A 52 -1.09 11.16 -4.12
C MET A 52 -2.35 11.97 -3.81
N GLU A 53 -3.53 11.43 -4.15
CA GLU A 53 -4.82 12.04 -3.85
C GLU A 53 -5.02 12.23 -2.34
N LYS A 54 -4.74 11.19 -1.54
CA LYS A 54 -4.85 11.24 -0.08
C LYS A 54 -4.01 12.36 0.51
N VAL A 55 -2.73 12.45 0.15
CA VAL A 55 -1.82 13.43 0.77
C VAL A 55 -2.08 14.86 0.30
N LEU A 56 -2.59 15.04 -0.94
CA LEU A 56 -3.05 16.33 -1.42
C LEU A 56 -4.33 16.78 -0.69
N THR A 57 -5.28 15.88 -0.50
CA THR A 57 -6.53 16.18 0.20
C THR A 57 -6.30 16.50 1.68
N ARG A 58 -5.35 15.81 2.33
CA ARG A 58 -4.93 16.13 3.70
C ARG A 58 -4.15 17.44 3.82
N GLY A 59 -3.59 17.93 2.71
CA GLY A 59 -2.71 19.11 2.71
C GLY A 59 -1.27 18.82 3.15
N ASP A 60 -0.87 17.54 3.27
CA ASP A 60 0.51 17.13 3.59
C ASP A 60 1.51 17.58 2.52
N PHE A 61 1.04 17.65 1.27
CA PHE A 61 1.79 18.10 0.11
C PHE A 61 0.99 19.12 -0.69
N LYS A 62 1.72 20.01 -1.38
CA LYS A 62 1.14 20.94 -2.36
C LYS A 62 1.29 20.37 -3.78
N GLU A 63 0.36 20.69 -4.67
CA GLU A 63 0.39 20.22 -6.07
C GLU A 63 1.75 20.47 -6.76
N LYS A 64 2.36 21.64 -6.54
CA LYS A 64 3.66 22.02 -7.09
C LYS A 64 4.84 21.09 -6.67
N GLU A 65 4.67 20.30 -5.62
CA GLU A 65 5.67 19.35 -5.16
C GLU A 65 5.65 18.05 -5.97
N PHE A 66 4.57 17.79 -6.70
CA PHE A 66 4.42 16.64 -7.59
C PHE A 66 4.85 16.98 -9.01
N THR A 67 6.15 17.03 -9.25
CA THR A 67 6.69 17.19 -10.60
C THR A 67 6.69 15.86 -11.36
N ALA A 68 6.69 15.90 -12.70
CA ALA A 68 6.81 14.70 -13.54
C ALA A 68 8.08 13.88 -13.21
N ALA A 69 9.19 14.55 -12.90
CA ALA A 69 10.44 13.90 -12.50
C ALA A 69 10.27 13.16 -11.16
N ARG A 70 9.63 13.77 -10.16
CA ARG A 70 9.34 13.10 -8.88
C ARG A 70 8.37 11.95 -9.07
N PHE A 71 7.32 12.12 -9.86
CA PHE A 71 6.36 11.07 -10.17
C PHE A 71 7.07 9.85 -10.75
N LYS A 72 7.89 10.05 -11.79
CA LYS A 72 8.65 8.98 -12.43
C LYS A 72 9.66 8.33 -11.48
N ASN A 73 10.57 9.12 -10.91
CA ASN A 73 11.76 8.57 -10.25
C ASN A 73 11.47 8.12 -8.82
N LYS A 74 10.54 8.77 -8.14
CA LYS A 74 10.27 8.58 -6.73
C LYS A 74 9.04 7.69 -6.51
N TYR A 75 7.87 8.14 -6.93
CA TYR A 75 6.63 7.40 -6.66
C TYR A 75 6.50 6.15 -7.52
N CYS A 76 6.85 6.21 -8.80
CA CYS A 76 6.97 5.01 -9.63
C CYS A 76 8.23 4.20 -9.29
N GLY A 77 9.29 4.83 -8.79
CA GLY A 77 10.50 4.20 -8.28
C GLY A 77 10.22 3.28 -7.08
N TYR A 78 9.40 3.74 -6.13
CA TYR A 78 8.91 2.94 -5.00
C TYR A 78 8.36 1.57 -5.43
N HIS A 79 7.67 1.54 -6.55
CA HIS A 79 7.11 0.31 -7.12
C HIS A 79 8.03 -0.37 -8.16
N ARG A 80 9.25 0.14 -8.39
CA ARG A 80 10.21 -0.34 -9.40
C ARG A 80 9.64 -0.33 -10.82
N ILE A 81 8.86 0.69 -11.17
CA ILE A 81 8.28 0.90 -12.50
C ILE A 81 8.72 2.21 -13.16
N SER A 82 9.74 2.89 -12.64
CA SER A 82 10.29 4.12 -13.23
C SER A 82 10.85 3.95 -14.65
N ASN A 83 11.29 2.76 -15.01
CA ASN A 83 11.81 2.45 -16.34
C ASN A 83 10.71 2.04 -17.36
N TYR A 84 9.43 2.10 -16.97
CA TYR A 84 8.32 1.73 -17.85
C TYR A 84 7.85 2.88 -18.76
N PHE A 85 8.31 4.11 -18.49
CA PHE A 85 7.98 5.27 -19.31
C PHE A 85 8.69 5.20 -20.67
N ILE A 86 7.91 5.29 -21.74
CA ILE A 86 8.39 5.36 -23.13
C ILE A 86 8.28 6.81 -23.55
N LYS A 87 9.45 7.44 -23.88
CA LYS A 87 9.52 8.84 -24.28
C LYS A 87 8.56 9.12 -25.43
N GLU A 88 7.81 10.23 -25.35
CA GLU A 88 6.85 10.71 -26.35
C GLU A 88 5.69 9.75 -26.67
N LYS A 89 5.49 8.70 -25.86
CA LYS A 89 4.41 7.72 -26.09
C LYS A 89 3.56 7.44 -24.86
N THR A 90 4.16 7.47 -23.67
CA THR A 90 3.43 7.13 -22.43
C THR A 90 2.40 8.20 -22.10
N GLU A 91 1.17 7.77 -21.88
CA GLU A 91 0.09 8.58 -21.33
C GLU A 91 -0.57 7.80 -20.20
N ILE A 92 -0.82 8.50 -19.08
CA ILE A 92 -1.53 7.91 -17.94
C ILE A 92 -2.55 8.93 -17.46
N PHE A 93 -3.79 8.49 -17.33
CA PHE A 93 -4.89 9.30 -16.83
C PHE A 93 -5.49 8.58 -15.62
N TYR A 94 -5.65 9.28 -14.53
CA TYR A 94 -6.36 8.79 -13.37
C TYR A 94 -7.38 9.82 -12.91
N GLU A 95 -8.61 9.39 -12.72
CA GLU A 95 -9.66 10.19 -12.10
C GLU A 95 -10.02 9.57 -10.77
N GLY A 96 -9.66 10.26 -9.71
CA GLY A 96 -10.02 9.94 -8.34
C GLY A 96 -11.30 10.63 -7.89
N ASP A 97 -11.60 10.56 -6.61
CA ASP A 97 -12.76 11.22 -6.03
C ASP A 97 -12.53 12.75 -5.88
N SER A 98 -11.32 13.19 -5.55
CA SER A 98 -10.98 14.60 -5.30
C SER A 98 -10.04 15.22 -6.33
N TYR A 99 -9.25 14.41 -7.03
CA TYR A 99 -8.26 14.88 -8.00
C TYR A 99 -8.27 14.08 -9.29
N LYS A 100 -7.83 14.76 -10.36
CA LYS A 100 -7.45 14.13 -11.63
C LYS A 100 -5.97 14.29 -11.84
N PHE A 101 -5.33 13.22 -12.34
CA PHE A 101 -3.92 13.21 -12.68
C PHE A 101 -3.74 12.82 -14.14
N THR A 102 -2.98 13.59 -14.87
CA THR A 102 -2.66 13.32 -16.28
C THR A 102 -1.16 13.38 -16.48
N TYR A 103 -0.58 12.26 -16.87
CA TYR A 103 0.80 12.24 -17.38
C TYR A 103 0.75 12.24 -18.91
N THR A 104 1.31 13.27 -19.53
CA THR A 104 1.22 13.51 -20.98
C THR A 104 2.37 12.87 -21.76
N LYS A 105 2.21 12.73 -23.08
CA LYS A 105 3.29 12.30 -24.00
C LYS A 105 4.53 13.20 -23.93
N GLN A 106 4.32 14.46 -23.64
CA GLN A 106 5.39 15.47 -23.49
C GLN A 106 6.19 15.27 -22.19
N GLY A 107 5.74 14.37 -21.31
CA GLY A 107 6.38 14.09 -20.04
C GLY A 107 6.01 15.08 -18.93
N GLU A 108 4.84 15.69 -19.03
CA GLU A 108 4.28 16.59 -18.03
C GLU A 108 3.31 15.86 -17.12
N LEU A 109 3.27 16.23 -15.85
CA LEU A 109 2.26 15.77 -14.89
C LEU A 109 1.33 16.94 -14.57
N ILE A 110 0.08 16.82 -14.96
CA ILE A 110 -0.99 17.77 -14.70
C ILE A 110 -1.85 17.24 -13.58
N ILE A 111 -2.14 18.08 -12.59
CA ILE A 111 -2.96 17.75 -11.43
C ILE A 111 -4.11 18.75 -11.38
N GLU A 112 -5.32 18.25 -11.32
CA GLU A 112 -6.53 19.08 -11.31
C GLU A 112 -7.41 18.67 -10.12
N LYS A 113 -7.76 19.63 -9.29
CA LYS A 113 -8.69 19.42 -8.18
C LYS A 113 -10.13 19.38 -8.71
N ARG A 114 -10.92 18.44 -8.23
CA ARG A 114 -12.35 18.35 -8.57
C ARG A 114 -13.17 19.20 -7.59
N GLU A 115 -13.97 20.09 -8.13
CA GLU A 115 -14.78 21.03 -7.34
C GLU A 115 -15.98 20.36 -6.65
N ASP A 116 -16.50 19.26 -7.22
CA ASP A 116 -17.78 18.65 -6.83
C ASP A 116 -17.74 17.73 -5.61
N THR A 117 -16.56 17.50 -4.97
CA THR A 117 -16.41 16.36 -4.06
C THR A 117 -15.76 16.64 -2.70
N LEU A 118 -15.45 17.89 -2.39
CA LEU A 118 -14.61 18.28 -1.23
C LEU A 118 -15.16 17.86 0.14
N ASP A 119 -16.46 17.77 0.32
CA ASP A 119 -17.07 17.49 1.63
C ASP A 119 -17.23 15.99 1.94
N ARG A 120 -16.85 15.08 1.06
CA ARG A 120 -17.13 13.64 1.16
C ARG A 120 -15.93 12.70 0.97
N TYR A 121 -14.72 13.24 0.81
CA TYR A 121 -13.54 12.38 0.64
C TYR A 121 -13.21 11.66 1.94
N ALA A 122 -13.53 10.39 2.00
CA ALA A 122 -13.08 9.52 3.09
C ALA A 122 -11.61 9.19 2.86
N LEU A 123 -10.72 9.68 3.74
CA LEU A 123 -9.29 9.38 3.69
C LEU A 123 -9.06 7.85 3.76
N PRO A 124 -8.67 7.18 2.66
CA PRO A 124 -8.52 5.74 2.67
C PRO A 124 -7.22 5.31 3.38
N GLN A 125 -7.26 4.18 4.05
CA GLN A 125 -6.04 3.46 4.39
C GLN A 125 -5.54 2.73 3.14
N ILE A 126 -4.29 2.96 2.75
CA ILE A 126 -3.74 2.45 1.49
C ILE A 126 -2.56 1.54 1.80
N MET A 127 -2.64 0.31 1.32
CA MET A 127 -1.54 -0.65 1.39
C MET A 127 -1.35 -1.35 0.05
N TYR A 128 -0.19 -1.18 -0.55
CA TYR A 128 0.23 -2.05 -1.64
C TYR A 128 0.84 -3.32 -1.08
N VAL A 129 0.18 -4.45 -1.32
CA VAL A 129 0.68 -5.76 -0.87
C VAL A 129 1.55 -6.36 -1.98
N PRO A 130 2.87 -6.49 -1.77
CA PRO A 130 3.77 -7.03 -2.78
C PRO A 130 3.54 -8.52 -3.02
N ALA A 131 3.87 -9.00 -4.23
CA ALA A 131 3.81 -10.42 -4.56
C ALA A 131 4.79 -11.22 -3.70
N GLU A 132 5.91 -10.61 -3.34
CA GLU A 132 7.01 -11.16 -2.54
C GLU A 132 6.69 -11.26 -1.03
N ARG A 133 5.47 -10.97 -0.60
CA ARG A 133 5.06 -11.00 0.82
C ARG A 133 5.28 -12.34 1.51
N ASN A 134 5.24 -13.45 0.77
CA ASN A 134 5.52 -14.79 1.31
C ASN A 134 6.95 -14.93 1.83
N PHE A 135 7.90 -14.15 1.29
CA PHE A 135 9.28 -14.08 1.76
C PHE A 135 9.35 -13.76 3.27
N ILE A 136 8.47 -12.89 3.76
CA ILE A 136 8.41 -12.51 5.19
C ILE A 136 8.09 -13.72 6.07
N SER A 137 7.31 -14.68 5.58
CA SER A 137 6.96 -15.91 6.31
C SER A 137 8.07 -16.97 6.29
N MET A 138 9.03 -16.84 5.38
CA MET A 138 10.07 -17.84 5.14
C MET A 138 11.40 -17.51 5.86
N VAL A 139 11.54 -16.28 6.37
CA VAL A 139 12.79 -15.77 6.93
C VAL A 139 12.59 -15.44 8.41
N ASN A 140 13.51 -15.89 9.27
CA ASN A 140 13.43 -15.64 10.72
C ASN A 140 13.53 -14.16 11.10
N SER A 141 14.35 -13.39 10.39
CA SER A 141 14.64 -11.99 10.71
C SER A 141 14.70 -11.16 9.44
N PRO A 142 13.56 -10.93 8.76
CA PRO A 142 13.53 -10.19 7.51
C PRO A 142 13.99 -8.74 7.69
N ASP A 143 13.84 -8.16 8.88
CA ASP A 143 14.29 -6.81 9.21
C ASP A 143 15.81 -6.62 9.10
N LEU A 144 16.60 -7.70 9.19
CA LEU A 144 18.06 -7.66 9.09
C LEU A 144 18.55 -7.69 7.64
N ILE A 145 17.68 -7.89 6.67
CA ILE A 145 18.06 -7.98 5.27
C ILE A 145 18.16 -6.57 4.68
N LYS A 146 19.36 -6.28 4.14
CA LYS A 146 19.61 -5.02 3.45
C LYS A 146 19.01 -5.01 2.05
N ASP A 147 18.71 -3.83 1.53
CA ASP A 147 18.29 -3.59 0.15
C ASP A 147 16.94 -4.26 -0.26
N LEU A 148 16.05 -4.47 0.72
CA LEU A 148 14.68 -4.87 0.41
C LEU A 148 13.96 -3.77 -0.41
N PRO A 149 13.05 -4.14 -1.34
CA PRO A 149 12.20 -3.18 -2.02
C PRO A 149 11.40 -2.31 -1.05
N ASP A 150 11.28 -1.01 -1.32
CA ASP A 150 10.53 -0.08 -0.46
C ASP A 150 9.12 -0.56 -0.14
N ALA A 151 8.40 -1.06 -1.15
CA ALA A 151 7.05 -1.61 -0.94
C ALA A 151 7.03 -2.83 0.01
N LEU A 152 8.09 -3.65 -0.02
CA LEU A 152 8.20 -4.79 0.88
C LEU A 152 8.59 -4.35 2.29
N LEU A 153 9.45 -3.33 2.43
CA LEU A 153 9.80 -2.74 3.73
C LEU A 153 8.59 -2.13 4.43
N VAL A 154 7.77 -1.37 3.70
CA VAL A 154 6.53 -0.79 4.25
C VAL A 154 5.57 -1.91 4.66
N PHE A 155 5.39 -2.93 3.82
CA PHE A 155 4.54 -4.07 4.17
C PHE A 155 5.07 -4.85 5.38
N LEU A 156 6.40 -5.04 5.49
CA LEU A 156 7.05 -5.68 6.64
C LEU A 156 6.81 -4.89 7.92
N THR A 157 6.89 -3.57 7.87
CA THR A 157 6.61 -2.69 9.01
C THR A 157 5.17 -2.89 9.51
N GLU A 158 4.20 -2.87 8.62
CA GLU A 158 2.79 -3.11 8.99
C GLU A 158 2.56 -4.56 9.45
N TYR A 159 3.23 -5.53 8.84
CA TYR A 159 3.19 -6.92 9.31
C TYR A 159 3.70 -7.07 10.75
N ASN A 160 4.79 -6.40 11.10
CA ASN A 160 5.33 -6.43 12.46
C ASN A 160 4.37 -5.78 13.47
N LYS A 161 3.74 -4.64 13.13
CA LYS A 161 2.69 -4.03 13.96
C LYS A 161 1.51 -4.99 14.14
N ALA A 162 1.03 -5.56 13.04
CA ALA A 162 -0.08 -6.51 13.03
C ALA A 162 0.24 -7.77 13.86
N LYS A 163 1.46 -8.31 13.75
CA LYS A 163 1.95 -9.43 14.54
C LYS A 163 1.88 -9.14 16.05
N GLN A 164 2.34 -7.95 16.44
CA GLN A 164 2.31 -7.51 17.85
C GLN A 164 0.89 -7.26 18.38
N SER A 165 -0.08 -6.99 17.52
CA SER A 165 -1.47 -6.75 17.91
C SER A 165 -2.25 -8.02 18.23
N ILE A 166 -1.75 -9.21 17.85
CA ILE A 166 -2.43 -10.49 18.09
C ILE A 166 -2.57 -10.72 19.60
N LYS A 167 -3.82 -10.88 20.03
CA LYS A 167 -4.19 -11.25 21.40
C LYS A 167 -4.69 -12.69 21.39
N GLY A 168 -3.86 -13.64 21.88
CA GLY A 168 -4.20 -15.06 21.85
C GLY A 168 -4.01 -15.67 20.47
N SER A 169 -5.10 -16.00 19.77
CA SER A 169 -5.08 -16.55 18.42
C SER A 169 -5.95 -15.74 17.47
N LEU A 170 -5.60 -15.76 16.19
CA LEU A 170 -6.37 -15.16 15.09
C LEU A 170 -6.88 -16.28 14.18
N GLU A 171 -8.18 -16.38 13.98
CA GLU A 171 -8.76 -17.33 13.03
C GLU A 171 -8.38 -16.97 11.58
N LEU A 172 -7.93 -17.97 10.85
CA LEU A 172 -7.61 -17.82 9.43
C LEU A 172 -8.81 -18.17 8.56
N PRO A 173 -9.00 -17.52 7.41
CA PRO A 173 -10.14 -17.74 6.52
C PRO A 173 -10.02 -19.06 5.72
N ILE A 174 -9.14 -19.95 6.11
CA ILE A 174 -8.88 -21.23 5.43
C ILE A 174 -8.69 -22.36 6.46
N ASN A 175 -9.24 -23.52 6.15
CA ASN A 175 -9.03 -24.81 6.85
C ASN A 175 -9.30 -24.76 8.36
N ASN A 176 -10.18 -23.89 8.85
CA ASN A 176 -10.44 -23.70 10.28
C ASN A 176 -9.15 -23.56 11.12
N ALA A 177 -8.11 -23.06 10.51
CA ALA A 177 -6.81 -22.91 11.17
C ALA A 177 -6.75 -21.60 11.94
N GLN A 178 -5.91 -21.58 12.97
CA GLN A 178 -5.64 -20.43 13.80
C GLN A 178 -4.17 -20.02 13.69
N LEU A 179 -3.93 -18.72 13.72
CA LEU A 179 -2.60 -18.14 13.80
C LEU A 179 -2.29 -17.76 15.23
N GLU A 180 -1.20 -18.24 15.76
CA GLU A 180 -0.69 -17.89 17.09
C GLU A 180 0.67 -17.20 16.97
N TYR A 181 0.88 -16.18 17.82
CA TYR A 181 2.15 -15.48 17.91
C TYR A 181 2.75 -15.59 19.30
N ASN A 182 3.95 -16.16 19.40
CA ASN A 182 4.73 -16.20 20.62
C ASN A 182 5.72 -15.03 20.65
N ARG A 183 5.46 -14.04 21.51
CA ARG A 183 6.29 -12.83 21.65
C ARG A 183 7.68 -13.09 22.23
N GLN A 184 7.85 -14.14 23.03
CA GLN A 184 9.13 -14.41 23.71
C GLN A 184 10.22 -14.86 22.74
N ASN A 185 9.85 -15.66 21.74
CA ASN A 185 10.77 -16.18 20.75
C ASN A 185 10.49 -15.68 19.32
N ASP A 186 9.63 -14.68 19.20
CA ASP A 186 9.21 -14.08 17.93
C ASP A 186 8.73 -15.08 16.87
N THR A 187 7.98 -16.09 17.29
CA THR A 187 7.59 -17.20 16.43
C THR A 187 6.11 -17.17 16.12
N MET A 188 5.78 -17.19 14.83
CA MET A 188 4.43 -17.39 14.32
C MET A 188 4.17 -18.88 14.07
N SER A 189 3.01 -19.38 14.49
CA SER A 189 2.60 -20.77 14.29
C SER A 189 1.18 -20.84 13.73
N VAL A 190 0.97 -21.80 12.84
CA VAL A 190 -0.37 -22.18 12.34
C VAL A 190 -0.81 -23.42 13.10
N LYS A 191 -1.98 -23.33 13.73
CA LYS A 191 -2.61 -24.41 14.47
C LYS A 191 -3.87 -24.86 13.76
N GLY A 192 -3.93 -26.11 13.38
CA GLY A 192 -5.14 -26.79 12.93
C GLY A 192 -5.76 -27.62 14.04
N GLU A 193 -6.67 -28.52 13.69
CA GLU A 193 -7.37 -29.40 14.62
C GLU A 193 -6.38 -30.34 15.34
N ASP A 194 -5.51 -31.02 14.57
CA ASP A 194 -4.59 -32.06 15.08
C ASP A 194 -3.12 -31.72 14.90
N TYR A 195 -2.79 -30.47 14.53
CA TYR A 195 -1.40 -30.07 14.29
C TYR A 195 -1.11 -28.64 14.72
N LYS A 196 0.15 -28.38 15.00
CA LYS A 196 0.72 -27.05 15.17
C LYS A 196 2.11 -27.01 14.53
N VAL A 197 2.31 -26.13 13.57
CA VAL A 197 3.57 -25.96 12.84
C VAL A 197 3.99 -24.49 12.83
N LYS A 198 5.29 -24.22 12.78
CA LYS A 198 5.77 -22.86 12.59
C LYS A 198 5.36 -22.37 11.20
N LEU A 199 5.03 -21.07 11.07
CA LEU A 199 4.61 -20.51 9.79
C LEU A 199 5.67 -20.73 8.68
N MET A 200 6.96 -20.63 9.03
CA MET A 200 8.05 -20.86 8.07
C MET A 200 8.15 -22.32 7.58
N GLU A 201 7.60 -23.26 8.33
CA GLU A 201 7.57 -24.69 8.01
C GLU A 201 6.21 -25.12 7.41
N ALA A 202 5.24 -24.20 7.41
CA ALA A 202 3.91 -24.45 6.89
C ALA A 202 3.91 -24.50 5.35
N SER A 203 2.79 -24.94 4.77
CA SER A 203 2.63 -24.96 3.32
C SER A 203 2.76 -23.56 2.71
N SER A 204 3.16 -23.49 1.45
CA SER A 204 3.29 -22.22 0.69
C SER A 204 1.99 -21.42 0.65
N GLY A 205 0.83 -22.09 0.71
CA GLY A 205 -0.48 -21.46 0.82
C GLY A 205 -0.61 -20.64 2.11
N PHE A 206 -0.26 -21.22 3.27
CA PHE A 206 -0.25 -20.49 4.54
C PHE A 206 0.80 -19.38 4.54
N GLN A 207 2.00 -19.65 4.04
CA GLN A 207 3.07 -18.64 3.95
C GLN A 207 2.66 -17.43 3.10
N SER A 208 1.81 -17.63 2.10
CA SER A 208 1.32 -16.55 1.23
C SER A 208 0.12 -15.81 1.80
N ILE A 209 -0.84 -16.54 2.42
CA ILE A 209 -2.09 -15.92 2.87
C ILE A 209 -1.97 -15.26 4.24
N VAL A 210 -1.14 -15.81 5.15
CA VAL A 210 -1.04 -15.29 6.51
C VAL A 210 -0.58 -13.83 6.55
N PRO A 211 0.52 -13.41 5.88
CA PRO A 211 0.92 -12.01 5.89
C PRO A 211 -0.16 -11.09 5.30
N LEU A 212 -0.80 -11.51 4.21
CA LEU A 212 -1.88 -10.77 3.57
C LEU A 212 -3.06 -10.57 4.52
N TYR A 213 -3.55 -11.66 5.08
CA TYR A 213 -4.72 -11.65 5.94
C TYR A 213 -4.47 -10.87 7.23
N LEU A 214 -3.33 -11.12 7.87
CA LEU A 214 -2.95 -10.46 9.13
C LEU A 214 -2.86 -8.94 8.96
N VAL A 215 -2.16 -8.45 7.95
CA VAL A 215 -2.04 -7.01 7.69
C VAL A 215 -3.39 -6.41 7.29
N SER A 216 -4.18 -7.10 6.45
CA SER A 216 -5.49 -6.60 6.02
C SER A 216 -6.47 -6.50 7.20
N SER A 217 -6.49 -7.49 8.09
CA SER A 217 -7.33 -7.47 9.29
C SER A 217 -6.91 -6.35 10.23
N TYR A 218 -5.62 -6.22 10.50
CA TYR A 218 -5.07 -5.17 11.37
C TYR A 218 -5.43 -3.76 10.86
N LEU A 219 -5.23 -3.49 9.57
CA LEU A 219 -5.57 -2.19 8.98
C LEU A 219 -7.08 -1.93 8.99
N SER A 220 -7.91 -2.97 8.76
CA SER A 220 -9.36 -2.86 8.83
C SER A 220 -9.85 -2.51 10.24
N ASP A 221 -9.28 -3.14 11.26
CA ASP A 221 -9.63 -2.87 12.66
C ASP A 221 -9.15 -1.48 13.08
N SER A 222 -7.95 -1.06 12.66
CA SER A 222 -7.45 0.29 12.88
C SER A 222 -8.38 1.38 12.31
N VAL A 223 -8.93 1.17 11.11
CA VAL A 223 -9.92 2.09 10.51
C VAL A 223 -11.22 2.12 11.31
N ARG A 224 -11.70 0.97 11.78
CA ARG A 224 -12.90 0.90 12.63
C ARG A 224 -12.70 1.62 13.96
N ASP A 225 -11.56 1.42 14.58
CA ASP A 225 -11.22 2.06 15.85
C ASP A 225 -11.10 3.58 15.69
N GLN A 226 -10.48 4.06 14.61
CA GLN A 226 -10.43 5.48 14.28
C GLN A 226 -11.83 6.06 14.04
N ALA A 227 -12.70 5.35 13.30
CA ALA A 227 -14.08 5.79 13.05
C ALA A 227 -14.92 5.83 14.34
N ASN A 228 -14.72 4.87 15.24
CA ASN A 228 -15.42 4.80 16.52
C ASN A 228 -14.85 5.80 17.55
N ASN A 229 -13.54 6.09 17.47
CA ASN A 229 -12.82 7.01 18.35
C ASN A 229 -12.71 8.43 17.77
N ALA A 230 -13.53 8.80 16.79
CA ALA A 230 -13.66 10.19 16.29
C ALA A 230 -14.09 11.20 17.39
N ARG A 231 -14.03 10.82 18.66
CA ARG A 231 -13.95 11.66 19.83
C ARG A 231 -12.53 12.22 19.96
N LYS A 232 -12.44 13.53 20.18
CA LYS A 232 -11.24 14.32 20.43
C LYS A 232 -10.09 13.50 21.02
N MET A 233 -8.94 13.49 20.37
CA MET A 233 -7.71 12.93 20.94
C MET A 233 -7.57 13.41 22.37
N SER A 234 -7.38 12.50 23.30
CA SER A 234 -7.06 12.87 24.67
C SER A 234 -5.69 13.56 24.71
N SER A 235 -5.44 14.41 25.70
CA SER A 235 -4.15 15.11 25.83
C SER A 235 -2.95 14.14 25.89
N ASP A 236 -3.16 12.93 26.37
CA ASP A 236 -2.11 11.88 26.45
C ASP A 236 -1.89 11.16 25.11
N GLU A 237 -2.93 11.01 24.30
CA GLU A 237 -2.82 10.50 22.93
C GLU A 237 -2.13 11.51 22.00
N ALA A 238 -2.43 12.81 22.17
CA ALA A 238 -1.74 13.86 21.45
C ALA A 238 -0.24 13.88 21.79
N LYS A 239 0.14 13.75 23.07
CA LYS A 239 1.54 13.67 23.48
C LYS A 239 2.25 12.42 22.96
N ARG A 240 1.57 11.26 22.92
CA ARG A 240 2.12 10.03 22.35
C ARG A 240 2.32 10.17 20.84
N PHE A 241 1.37 10.75 20.15
CA PHE A 241 1.47 11.05 18.73
C PHE A 241 2.63 12.01 18.43
N GLU A 242 2.76 13.11 19.20
CA GLU A 242 3.91 14.02 19.09
C GLU A 242 5.24 13.32 19.35
N ALA A 243 5.30 12.42 20.33
CA ALA A 243 6.50 11.64 20.64
C ALA A 243 6.83 10.65 19.51
N GLU A 244 5.83 10.01 18.90
CA GLU A 244 6.01 9.09 17.76
C GLU A 244 6.46 9.85 16.51
N VAL A 245 5.87 11.01 16.24
CA VAL A 245 6.33 11.93 15.19
C VAL A 245 7.78 12.34 15.43
N ALA A 246 8.12 12.77 16.65
CA ALA A 246 9.50 13.14 17.00
C ALA A 246 10.47 11.98 16.86
N HIS A 247 10.05 10.76 17.22
CA HIS A 247 10.86 9.55 17.06
C HIS A 247 11.13 9.25 15.58
N ILE A 248 10.11 9.29 14.71
CA ILE A 248 10.27 9.09 13.27
C ILE A 248 11.22 10.15 12.66
N TRP A 249 11.10 11.41 13.11
CA TRP A 249 12.01 12.47 12.68
C TRP A 249 13.45 12.30 13.20
N SER A 250 13.64 11.64 14.32
CA SER A 250 14.98 11.36 14.89
C SER A 250 15.69 10.20 14.21
N MET A 251 15.00 9.37 13.43
CA MET A 251 15.60 8.24 12.73
C MET A 251 16.54 8.74 11.62
N THR A 252 17.85 8.61 11.83
CA THR A 252 18.89 9.08 10.90
C THR A 252 19.04 8.26 9.64
N ASN A 253 18.48 7.04 9.63
CA ASN A 253 18.50 6.11 8.50
C ASN A 253 17.37 6.32 7.49
N LEU A 254 16.43 7.23 7.77
CA LEU A 254 15.33 7.58 6.88
C LEU A 254 15.56 8.94 6.22
N THR A 255 15.26 9.05 4.94
CA THR A 255 15.20 10.35 4.26
C THR A 255 13.97 11.12 4.74
N ASP A 256 13.97 12.46 4.62
CA ASP A 256 12.85 13.32 5.03
C ASP A 256 11.52 12.91 4.39
N GLU A 257 11.58 12.33 3.22
CA GLU A 257 10.40 11.87 2.51
C GLU A 257 9.93 10.48 2.96
N GLN A 258 10.84 9.58 3.29
CA GLN A 258 10.49 8.31 3.92
C GLN A 258 9.82 8.55 5.29
N ARG A 259 10.29 9.57 6.04
CA ARG A 259 9.66 10.02 7.28
C ARG A 259 8.25 10.55 7.04
N ARG A 260 8.05 11.41 6.02
CA ARG A 260 6.72 11.92 5.65
C ARG A 260 5.78 10.80 5.19
N ILE A 261 6.27 9.82 4.43
CA ILE A 261 5.50 8.66 4.01
C ILE A 261 5.08 7.81 5.22
N ALA A 262 6.00 7.56 6.15
CA ALA A 262 5.70 6.83 7.38
C ALA A 262 4.64 7.52 8.25
N LEU A 263 4.65 8.86 8.28
CA LEU A 263 3.65 9.66 9.01
C LEU A 263 2.29 9.76 8.28
N SER A 264 2.25 9.49 6.98
CA SER A 264 1.02 9.57 6.18
C SER A 264 0.31 8.22 6.00
N ALA A 265 0.94 7.14 6.42
CA ALA A 265 0.35 5.79 6.44
C ALA A 265 -0.49 5.56 7.68
#